data_b31a1237ff2df1ea4d70333ab4f56704
#
_entry.id   b31a1237ff2df1ea4d70333ab4f56704
#
_cell.length_a   1.000
_cell.length_b   1.000
_cell.length_c   1.000
_cell.angle_alpha   90.00
_cell.angle_beta   90.00
_cell.angle_gamma   90.00
#
_symmetry.space_group_name_H-M   'P 1'
#
loop_
_entity.id
_entity.type
_entity.pdbx_description
1 polymer ?
#
loop_
_entity_poly.entity_id
_entity_poly.type
_entity_poly.pdbx_seq_one_letter_code
_entity_poly.pdbx_strand_id
1 'polypeptide(L)'
;LAEAHRKAVNTAAYVCTQAGAWPQYPAEMPDFAMWYDSIRQYVTAEPQLYLRMFTDKAFRRQLLSQTERPLQHKAMLYFGAAHPRIERIRFDSIPEDRVIVDPQTVGRDTIALWFNMPSSALPDTIKGEITYFKHDTVNVLQSVTEPLKLAWRFIETKEQEKEREKLERDRRKAEAAGEEWVEPKKENPFAYKLPLSGEVNPENHLTMDFDYPLTKLDSAAMLLTLTHPDNSIEDIPVRLVRDTAQLRRYYIRAPWKTGGQYTLTIPEGAITDVAGFSNDSIIGKYTVLDPEKFATVKIHVTGKDDSSKYILQLLDGNNALKQEKRDVTTGDWQFNFVPAGEIKFRVIEDKNGNGKWDTGNVVERRQPERAEIYANDEGEDTFATKANWEVEFSIDMNTLFAPVTMESLSRTLEEREAQRLRREAEKRAKEPKKKGHSHDNNQNNNRMNNSMNSTGGMFNNFR
;
A
#
# COMPACT_ATOMS: atom_id res chain seq x y z
N LEU A 1 -18.61 -14.61 -25.50
CA LEU A 1 -17.56 -14.40 -26.49
C LEU A 1 -17.91 -13.23 -27.43
N ALA A 2 -19.06 -13.24 -28.13
CA ALA A 2 -19.46 -12.18 -29.05
C ALA A 2 -19.55 -10.78 -28.39
N GLU A 3 -19.95 -10.68 -27.13
CA GLU A 3 -20.09 -9.41 -26.43
C GLU A 3 -18.73 -8.86 -25.95
N ALA A 4 -17.82 -9.75 -25.55
CA ALA A 4 -16.45 -9.37 -25.21
C ALA A 4 -15.65 -8.92 -26.45
N HIS A 5 -15.82 -9.63 -27.58
CA HIS A 5 -15.27 -9.24 -28.88
C HIS A 5 -15.80 -7.87 -29.32
N ARG A 6 -17.12 -7.64 -29.21
CA ARG A 6 -17.75 -6.36 -29.58
C ARG A 6 -17.24 -5.18 -28.73
N LYS A 7 -17.01 -5.39 -27.42
CA LYS A 7 -16.40 -4.38 -26.53
C LYS A 7 -14.96 -4.07 -26.94
N ALA A 8 -14.16 -5.09 -27.20
CA ALA A 8 -12.76 -4.92 -27.62
C ALA A 8 -12.64 -4.18 -28.95
N VAL A 9 -13.50 -4.52 -29.92
CA VAL A 9 -13.55 -3.86 -31.23
C VAL A 9 -14.01 -2.41 -31.11
N ASN A 10 -15.03 -2.12 -30.30
CA ASN A 10 -15.48 -0.76 -30.06
C ASN A 10 -14.41 0.10 -29.39
N THR A 11 -13.63 -0.47 -28.48
CA THR A 11 -12.51 0.21 -27.82
C THR A 11 -11.39 0.48 -28.80
N ALA A 12 -11.04 -0.48 -29.66
CA ALA A 12 -10.02 -0.30 -30.70
C ALA A 12 -10.45 0.75 -31.73
N ALA A 13 -11.72 0.74 -32.14
CA ALA A 13 -12.28 1.74 -33.06
C ALA A 13 -12.24 3.16 -32.45
N TYR A 14 -12.56 3.30 -31.18
CA TYR A 14 -12.48 4.58 -30.48
C TYR A 14 -11.04 5.11 -30.42
N VAL A 15 -10.07 4.26 -30.12
CA VAL A 15 -8.65 4.64 -30.10
C VAL A 15 -8.15 5.07 -31.50
N CYS A 16 -8.54 4.34 -32.55
CA CYS A 16 -8.16 4.67 -33.93
C CYS A 16 -8.79 5.99 -34.38
N THR A 17 -10.04 6.29 -34.03
CA THR A 17 -10.71 7.57 -34.36
C THR A 17 -10.03 8.75 -33.66
N GLN A 18 -9.60 8.60 -32.43
CA GLN A 18 -8.87 9.65 -31.71
C GLN A 18 -7.47 9.91 -32.30
N ALA A 19 -6.85 8.89 -32.86
CA ALA A 19 -5.55 9.02 -33.51
C ALA A 19 -5.63 9.64 -34.93
N GLY A 20 -6.83 9.90 -35.45
CA GLY A 20 -7.04 10.42 -36.81
C GLY A 20 -6.67 9.41 -37.91
N ALA A 21 -6.43 8.15 -37.53
CA ALA A 21 -5.99 7.09 -38.45
C ALA A 21 -7.13 6.26 -39.04
N TRP A 22 -8.37 6.60 -38.72
CA TRP A 22 -9.52 5.81 -39.11
C TRP A 22 -10.12 6.31 -40.44
N PRO A 23 -10.34 5.46 -41.46
CA PRO A 23 -11.15 5.82 -42.60
C PRO A 23 -12.58 6.11 -42.15
N GLN A 24 -13.19 7.16 -42.69
CA GLN A 24 -14.55 7.57 -42.35
C GLN A 24 -15.49 6.37 -42.36
N TYR A 25 -16.21 6.21 -41.27
CA TYR A 25 -17.16 5.13 -41.04
C TYR A 25 -18.20 5.14 -42.18
N PRO A 26 -18.38 4.06 -42.94
CA PRO A 26 -19.44 4.01 -43.92
C PRO A 26 -20.79 4.05 -43.23
N ALA A 27 -21.68 4.93 -43.63
CA ALA A 27 -22.98 5.15 -43.02
C ALA A 27 -23.91 3.92 -43.02
N GLU A 28 -23.59 2.90 -43.80
CA GLU A 28 -24.34 1.63 -43.89
C GLU A 28 -23.36 0.45 -43.82
N MET A 29 -23.24 -0.18 -42.67
CA MET A 29 -22.53 -1.46 -42.53
C MET A 29 -23.54 -2.61 -42.38
N PRO A 30 -23.70 -3.43 -43.43
CA PRO A 30 -24.69 -4.51 -43.40
C PRO A 30 -24.23 -5.72 -42.59
N ASP A 31 -22.93 -5.89 -42.27
CA ASP A 31 -22.45 -7.09 -41.59
C ASP A 31 -21.22 -6.81 -40.73
N PHE A 32 -21.34 -7.20 -39.44
CA PHE A 32 -20.28 -7.09 -38.44
C PHE A 32 -18.99 -7.87 -38.83
N ALA A 33 -19.14 -9.00 -39.51
CA ALA A 33 -18.01 -9.81 -39.95
C ALA A 33 -17.12 -9.08 -40.94
N MET A 34 -17.71 -8.34 -41.89
CA MET A 34 -16.98 -7.58 -42.89
C MET A 34 -16.25 -6.39 -42.29
N TRP A 35 -16.85 -5.75 -41.30
CA TRP A 35 -16.21 -4.68 -40.52
C TRP A 35 -15.06 -5.20 -39.64
N TYR A 36 -15.25 -6.36 -39.03
CA TYR A 36 -14.20 -7.03 -38.25
C TYR A 36 -13.00 -7.42 -39.11
N ASP A 37 -13.22 -7.95 -40.29
CA ASP A 37 -12.14 -8.32 -41.23
C ASP A 37 -11.41 -7.07 -41.77
N SER A 38 -12.10 -5.97 -42.01
CA SER A 38 -11.49 -4.68 -42.39
C SER A 38 -10.62 -4.11 -41.26
N ILE A 39 -11.07 -4.17 -40.02
CA ILE A 39 -10.28 -3.79 -38.83
C ILE A 39 -9.08 -4.73 -38.67
N ARG A 40 -9.28 -6.04 -38.85
CA ARG A 40 -8.21 -7.02 -38.74
C ARG A 40 -7.11 -6.76 -39.77
N GLN A 41 -7.47 -6.44 -41.00
CA GLN A 41 -6.50 -6.05 -42.04
C GLN A 41 -5.74 -4.77 -41.68
N TYR A 42 -6.44 -3.77 -41.13
CA TYR A 42 -5.82 -2.49 -40.73
C TYR A 42 -4.90 -2.67 -39.51
N VAL A 43 -5.29 -3.45 -38.51
CA VAL A 43 -4.51 -3.74 -37.31
C VAL A 43 -3.32 -4.67 -37.60
N THR A 44 -3.42 -5.57 -38.61
CA THR A 44 -2.29 -6.42 -39.03
C THR A 44 -1.26 -5.66 -39.87
N ALA A 45 -1.59 -4.50 -40.43
CA ALA A 45 -0.62 -3.63 -41.11
C ALA A 45 0.29 -2.88 -40.10
N GLU A 46 -0.17 -2.69 -38.86
CA GLU A 46 0.61 -2.13 -37.75
C GLU A 46 1.03 -3.26 -36.79
N PRO A 47 2.31 -3.73 -36.79
CA PRO A 47 2.73 -4.94 -36.08
C PRO A 47 2.69 -4.82 -34.55
N GLN A 48 2.37 -3.66 -33.98
CA GLN A 48 2.39 -3.45 -32.53
C GLN A 48 1.18 -2.65 -32.05
N LEU A 49 0.15 -3.35 -31.57
CA LEU A 49 -0.98 -2.71 -30.88
C LEU A 49 -0.80 -2.83 -29.37
N TYR A 50 -0.55 -1.71 -28.71
CA TYR A 50 -0.50 -1.64 -27.26
C TYR A 50 -1.85 -1.18 -26.71
N LEU A 51 -2.65 -2.10 -26.19
CA LEU A 51 -3.88 -1.76 -25.46
C LEU A 51 -3.54 -1.56 -24.00
N ARG A 52 -3.62 -0.32 -23.53
CA ARG A 52 -3.38 0.01 -22.14
C ARG A 52 -4.56 0.77 -21.57
N MET A 53 -4.93 0.41 -20.35
CA MET A 53 -6.02 1.08 -19.65
C MET A 53 -5.47 2.33 -18.96
N PHE A 54 -6.09 3.46 -19.22
CA PHE A 54 -5.82 4.71 -18.54
C PHE A 54 -6.96 5.03 -17.59
N THR A 55 -6.61 5.49 -16.42
CA THR A 55 -7.57 6.18 -15.57
C THR A 55 -7.54 7.65 -15.97
N ASP A 56 -8.60 8.15 -16.56
CA ASP A 56 -8.78 9.59 -16.76
C ASP A 56 -8.94 10.23 -15.39
N LYS A 57 -7.88 10.85 -14.90
CA LYS A 57 -7.97 11.65 -13.68
C LYS A 57 -8.69 12.93 -14.05
N ALA A 58 -9.95 13.03 -13.67
CA ALA A 58 -10.72 14.27 -13.82
C ALA A 58 -9.86 15.46 -13.35
N PHE A 59 -9.85 16.53 -14.16
CA PHE A 59 -9.13 17.75 -13.82
C PHE A 59 -9.58 18.23 -12.43
N ARG A 60 -8.64 18.33 -11.51
CA ARG A 60 -8.87 18.85 -10.17
C ARG A 60 -8.23 20.22 -10.05
N ARG A 61 -9.04 21.19 -9.63
CA ARG A 61 -8.53 22.53 -9.37
C ARG A 61 -7.61 22.54 -8.16
N GLN A 62 -6.46 23.16 -8.32
CA GLN A 62 -5.57 23.42 -7.21
C GLN A 62 -6.12 24.57 -6.37
N LEU A 63 -6.54 24.26 -5.16
CA LEU A 63 -7.02 25.22 -4.17
C LEU A 63 -6.85 24.61 -2.77
N LEU A 64 -6.73 25.43 -1.76
CA LEU A 64 -6.83 25.00 -0.37
C LEU A 64 -8.30 24.77 -0.05
N SER A 65 -8.72 23.50 0.05
CA SER A 65 -10.12 23.12 0.20
C SER A 65 -10.61 23.16 1.65
N GLN A 66 -9.73 22.76 2.58
CA GLN A 66 -10.07 22.67 4.00
C GLN A 66 -8.81 22.84 4.84
N THR A 67 -9.01 23.42 6.03
CA THR A 67 -8.00 23.48 7.09
C THR A 67 -8.63 23.05 8.40
N GLU A 68 -7.92 22.27 9.20
CA GLU A 68 -8.36 21.86 10.52
C GLU A 68 -7.17 21.77 11.48
N ARG A 69 -7.42 21.82 12.77
CA ARG A 69 -6.42 21.66 13.82
C ARG A 69 -6.92 20.61 14.81
N PRO A 70 -6.71 19.31 14.48
CA PRO A 70 -7.23 18.20 15.27
C PRO A 70 -6.54 18.06 16.63
N LEU A 71 -5.28 18.48 16.72
CA LEU A 71 -4.50 18.44 17.96
C LEU A 71 -3.86 19.82 18.22
N GLN A 72 -3.53 20.10 19.47
CA GLN A 72 -2.90 21.37 19.83
C GLN A 72 -1.62 21.66 19.03
N HIS A 73 -0.82 20.63 18.77
CA HIS A 73 0.47 20.71 18.03
C HIS A 73 0.35 20.37 16.55
N LYS A 74 -0.84 20.03 16.02
CA LYS A 74 -1.01 19.55 14.65
C LYS A 74 -2.13 20.27 13.93
N ALA A 75 -1.82 20.83 12.78
CA ALA A 75 -2.84 21.30 11.84
C ALA A 75 -2.75 20.52 10.53
N MET A 76 -3.86 20.43 9.82
CA MET A 76 -4.01 19.75 8.55
C MET A 76 -4.43 20.73 7.48
N LEU A 77 -3.76 20.68 6.34
CA LEU A 77 -4.11 21.41 5.12
C LEU A 77 -4.51 20.40 4.04
N TYR A 78 -5.69 20.58 3.47
CA TYR A 78 -6.21 19.71 2.41
C TYR A 78 -6.30 20.51 1.11
N PHE A 79 -5.65 20.02 0.07
CA PHE A 79 -5.66 20.63 -1.25
C PHE A 79 -6.52 19.85 -2.24
N GLY A 80 -7.14 20.55 -3.17
CA GLY A 80 -8.03 19.94 -4.17
C GLY A 80 -7.33 19.08 -5.21
N ALA A 81 -6.04 19.32 -5.46
CA ALA A 81 -5.22 18.55 -6.40
C ALA A 81 -3.87 18.15 -5.80
N ALA A 82 -3.28 17.11 -6.35
CA ALA A 82 -1.97 16.63 -5.93
C ALA A 82 -0.86 17.64 -6.28
N HIS A 83 0.26 17.52 -5.53
CA HIS A 83 1.48 18.31 -5.70
C HIS A 83 1.24 19.82 -5.64
N PRO A 84 0.63 20.34 -4.54
CA PRO A 84 0.45 21.77 -4.37
C PRO A 84 1.80 22.47 -4.35
N ARG A 85 1.92 23.52 -5.15
CA ARG A 85 3.10 24.37 -5.14
C ARG A 85 2.91 25.46 -4.08
N ILE A 86 3.46 25.22 -2.89
CA ILE A 86 3.45 26.14 -1.77
C ILE A 86 4.75 26.94 -1.79
N GLU A 87 4.64 28.27 -1.75
CA GLU A 87 5.79 29.14 -1.71
C GLU A 87 6.19 29.47 -0.27
N ARG A 88 5.19 29.75 0.58
CA ARG A 88 5.43 30.15 1.96
C ARG A 88 4.24 29.87 2.85
N ILE A 89 4.51 29.51 4.11
CA ILE A 89 3.53 29.46 5.20
C ILE A 89 4.11 30.28 6.33
N ARG A 90 3.36 31.27 6.80
CA ARG A 90 3.77 32.15 7.88
C ARG A 90 2.65 32.25 8.93
N PHE A 91 3.05 32.25 10.19
CA PHE A 91 2.13 32.41 11.32
C PHE A 91 2.54 33.65 12.15
N ASP A 92 1.55 34.35 12.71
CA ASP A 92 1.78 35.57 13.48
C ASP A 92 2.51 35.29 14.79
N SER A 93 2.21 34.15 15.42
CA SER A 93 2.68 33.78 16.77
C SER A 93 3.70 32.66 16.80
N ILE A 94 4.04 32.07 15.64
CA ILE A 94 4.94 30.90 15.56
C ILE A 94 6.06 31.19 14.56
N PRO A 95 7.33 31.12 14.98
CA PRO A 95 8.46 31.24 14.07
C PRO A 95 8.49 30.14 13.00
N GLU A 96 8.93 30.46 11.79
CA GLU A 96 8.92 29.53 10.66
C GLU A 96 9.80 28.28 10.93
N ASP A 97 10.89 28.42 11.65
CA ASP A 97 11.79 27.31 12.07
C ASP A 97 11.16 26.33 13.07
N ARG A 98 10.04 26.73 13.68
CA ARG A 98 9.27 25.90 14.61
C ARG A 98 8.10 25.18 13.94
N VAL A 99 7.91 25.34 12.64
CA VAL A 99 6.87 24.67 11.87
C VAL A 99 7.48 23.53 11.06
N ILE A 100 7.05 22.31 11.34
CA ILE A 100 7.51 21.13 10.63
C ILE A 100 6.40 20.74 9.63
N VAL A 101 6.77 20.68 8.35
CA VAL A 101 5.86 20.29 7.26
C VAL A 101 5.99 18.78 7.00
N ASP A 102 4.89 18.05 7.13
CA ASP A 102 4.85 16.59 7.01
C ASP A 102 3.77 16.16 5.99
N PRO A 103 4.12 15.91 4.72
CA PRO A 103 3.18 15.42 3.73
C PRO A 103 2.63 14.04 4.13
N GLN A 104 1.30 13.90 4.16
CA GLN A 104 0.63 12.67 4.58
C GLN A 104 0.30 11.72 3.42
N THR A 105 0.31 12.24 2.20
CA THR A 105 -0.03 11.49 0.98
C THR A 105 1.14 11.55 -0.01
N VAL A 106 1.23 10.56 -0.90
CA VAL A 106 2.19 10.54 -2.00
C VAL A 106 2.00 11.76 -2.92
N GLY A 107 0.75 12.17 -3.13
CA GLY A 107 0.39 13.35 -3.92
C GLY A 107 0.60 14.67 -3.18
N ARG A 108 0.97 14.66 -1.89
CA ARG A 108 1.13 15.85 -1.04
C ARG A 108 -0.09 16.79 -1.02
N ASP A 109 -1.25 16.28 -1.38
CA ASP A 109 -2.53 17.01 -1.33
C ASP A 109 -3.08 17.13 0.10
N THR A 110 -2.54 16.35 1.01
CA THR A 110 -2.80 16.43 2.44
C THR A 110 -1.47 16.64 3.17
N ILE A 111 -1.37 17.76 3.88
CA ILE A 111 -0.14 18.17 4.57
C ILE A 111 -0.46 18.41 6.04
N ALA A 112 0.28 17.75 6.94
CA ALA A 112 0.29 18.07 8.35
C ALA A 112 1.35 19.15 8.64
N LEU A 113 0.97 20.12 9.43
CA LEU A 113 1.86 21.10 10.02
C LEU A 113 1.99 20.80 11.51
N TRP A 114 3.21 20.61 11.98
CA TRP A 114 3.50 20.37 13.39
C TRP A 114 4.18 21.57 14.00
N PHE A 115 3.71 21.96 15.17
CA PHE A 115 4.20 23.15 15.88
C PHE A 115 5.15 22.70 17.01
N ASN A 116 6.45 22.92 16.82
CA ASN A 116 7.49 22.61 17.80
C ASN A 116 7.60 23.74 18.85
N MET A 117 6.59 23.82 19.71
CA MET A 117 6.52 24.78 20.78
C MET A 117 5.88 24.16 22.03
N PRO A 118 6.19 24.65 23.23
CA PRO A 118 5.48 24.18 24.44
C PRO A 118 3.97 24.41 24.32
N SER A 119 3.18 23.45 24.83
CA SER A 119 1.69 23.55 24.83
C SER A 119 1.18 24.86 25.42
N SER A 120 1.84 25.37 26.47
CA SER A 120 1.51 26.65 27.11
C SER A 120 1.73 27.88 26.25
N ALA A 121 2.58 27.78 25.23
CA ALA A 121 2.88 28.88 24.29
C ALA A 121 2.02 28.84 23.02
N LEU A 122 1.25 27.75 22.81
CA LEU A 122 0.38 27.63 21.65
C LEU A 122 -1.02 28.19 21.93
N PRO A 123 -1.44 29.26 21.21
CA PRO A 123 -2.78 29.81 21.38
C PRO A 123 -3.87 28.89 20.84
N ASP A 124 -5.09 28.99 21.36
CA ASP A 124 -6.24 28.23 20.90
C ASP A 124 -6.54 28.48 19.41
N THR A 125 -6.28 29.68 18.94
CA THR A 125 -6.40 30.02 17.52
C THR A 125 -5.10 30.59 17.01
N ILE A 126 -4.48 29.86 16.06
CA ILE A 126 -3.28 30.29 15.34
C ILE A 126 -3.74 31.01 14.07
N LYS A 127 -3.28 32.24 13.89
CA LYS A 127 -3.50 33.03 12.67
C LYS A 127 -2.22 33.07 11.86
N GLY A 128 -2.39 33.17 10.55
CA GLY A 128 -1.27 33.26 9.63
C GLY A 128 -1.74 33.40 8.19
N GLU A 129 -0.84 33.18 7.27
CA GLU A 129 -1.07 33.25 5.84
C GLU A 129 -0.33 32.13 5.11
N ILE A 130 -0.89 31.69 4.00
CA ILE A 130 -0.25 30.75 3.08
C ILE A 130 -0.19 31.36 1.68
N THR A 131 0.99 31.32 1.08
CA THR A 131 1.20 31.72 -0.33
C THR A 131 1.43 30.46 -1.14
N TYR A 132 0.57 30.22 -2.12
CA TYR A 132 0.63 29.02 -2.96
C TYR A 132 0.02 29.28 -4.33
N PHE A 133 0.24 28.37 -5.29
CA PHE A 133 -0.37 28.45 -6.61
C PHE A 133 -1.79 27.89 -6.61
N LYS A 134 -2.75 28.72 -6.95
CA LYS A 134 -4.18 28.40 -7.02
C LYS A 134 -4.71 28.59 -8.44
N HIS A 135 -5.63 27.72 -8.88
CA HIS A 135 -6.34 27.93 -10.13
C HIS A 135 -7.40 29.02 -9.98
N ASP A 136 -7.39 29.97 -10.89
CA ASP A 136 -8.45 30.98 -10.99
C ASP A 136 -9.72 30.42 -11.67
N THR A 137 -10.68 31.29 -12.00
CA THR A 137 -11.96 30.92 -12.62
C THR A 137 -11.79 30.36 -14.05
N VAL A 138 -10.70 30.71 -14.72
CA VAL A 138 -10.36 30.26 -16.10
C VAL A 138 -9.30 29.16 -16.12
N ASN A 139 -9.05 28.52 -14.95
CA ASN A 139 -8.10 27.42 -14.76
C ASN A 139 -6.63 27.77 -15.00
N VAL A 140 -6.24 29.03 -14.80
CA VAL A 140 -4.84 29.47 -14.83
C VAL A 140 -4.29 29.44 -13.42
N LEU A 141 -3.08 28.89 -13.24
CA LEU A 141 -2.37 28.88 -11.96
C LEU A 141 -1.75 30.25 -11.69
N GLN A 142 -2.13 30.84 -10.55
CA GLN A 142 -1.59 32.12 -10.06
C GLN A 142 -1.14 31.97 -8.61
N SER A 143 -0.08 32.66 -8.24
CA SER A 143 0.35 32.77 -6.85
C SER A 143 -0.61 33.66 -6.08
N VAL A 144 -1.18 33.10 -4.99
CA VAL A 144 -2.17 33.79 -4.16
C VAL A 144 -1.79 33.62 -2.70
N THR A 145 -1.96 34.68 -1.93
CA THR A 145 -1.84 34.63 -0.46
C THR A 145 -3.21 34.60 0.18
N GLU A 146 -3.47 33.55 0.96
CA GLU A 146 -4.75 33.38 1.67
C GLU A 146 -4.52 33.35 3.19
N PRO A 147 -5.43 33.93 3.98
CA PRO A 147 -5.34 33.90 5.43
C PRO A 147 -5.61 32.49 5.95
N LEU A 148 -4.83 32.05 6.93
CA LEU A 148 -5.03 30.82 7.69
C LEU A 148 -5.58 31.16 9.07
N LYS A 149 -6.62 30.41 9.47
CA LYS A 149 -7.17 30.48 10.82
C LYS A 149 -7.34 29.05 11.35
N LEU A 150 -6.45 28.63 12.23
CA LEU A 150 -6.37 27.28 12.76
C LEU A 150 -6.84 27.30 14.23
N ALA A 151 -8.12 27.02 14.44
CA ALA A 151 -8.70 26.96 15.77
C ALA A 151 -8.59 25.52 16.31
N TRP A 152 -8.13 25.39 17.55
CA TRP A 152 -8.16 24.16 18.31
C TRP A 152 -9.11 24.31 19.49
N ARG A 153 -9.92 23.29 19.69
CA ARG A 153 -10.77 23.18 20.88
C ARG A 153 -10.59 21.79 21.46
N PHE A 154 -10.30 21.73 22.73
CA PHE A 154 -10.34 20.46 23.43
C PHE A 154 -11.79 19.96 23.43
N ILE A 155 -12.01 18.82 22.78
CA ILE A 155 -13.27 18.09 22.81
C ILE A 155 -12.99 16.79 23.54
N GLU A 156 -13.53 16.67 24.75
CA GLU A 156 -13.43 15.45 25.54
C GLU A 156 -14.14 14.30 24.79
N THR A 157 -13.45 13.20 24.56
CA THR A 157 -14.09 12.03 23.96
C THR A 157 -14.99 11.34 24.98
N LYS A 158 -16.01 10.61 24.51
CA LYS A 158 -16.89 9.83 25.40
C LYS A 158 -16.15 8.84 26.29
N GLU A 159 -14.98 8.38 25.85
CA GLU A 159 -14.12 7.49 26.63
C GLU A 159 -13.42 8.25 27.75
N GLN A 160 -12.85 9.41 27.45
CA GLN A 160 -12.24 10.31 28.44
C GLN A 160 -13.26 10.81 29.47
N GLU A 161 -14.48 11.14 29.04
CA GLU A 161 -15.56 11.52 29.93
C GLU A 161 -15.93 10.39 30.92
N LYS A 162 -16.08 9.15 30.42
CA LYS A 162 -16.34 7.96 31.24
C LYS A 162 -15.19 7.65 32.22
N GLU A 163 -13.97 7.83 31.77
CA GLU A 163 -12.78 7.63 32.60
C GLU A 163 -12.71 8.67 33.70
N ARG A 164 -12.94 9.93 33.40
CA ARG A 164 -13.03 11.01 34.38
C ARG A 164 -14.15 10.77 35.38
N GLU A 165 -15.36 10.39 34.94
CA GLU A 165 -16.46 10.06 35.82
C GLU A 165 -16.16 8.87 36.74
N LYS A 166 -15.45 7.83 36.19
CA LYS A 166 -15.00 6.69 36.97
C LYS A 166 -14.00 7.12 38.04
N LEU A 167 -13.02 7.93 37.68
CA LEU A 167 -12.00 8.47 38.57
C LEU A 167 -12.62 9.30 39.68
N GLU A 168 -13.56 10.19 39.35
CA GLU A 168 -14.28 10.96 40.38
C GLU A 168 -15.13 10.11 41.30
N ARG A 169 -15.74 9.04 40.79
CA ARG A 169 -16.51 8.09 41.57
C ARG A 169 -15.63 7.31 42.52
N ASP A 170 -14.47 6.86 42.08
CA ASP A 170 -13.51 6.10 42.89
C ASP A 170 -12.86 7.00 43.95
N ARG A 171 -12.56 8.26 43.62
CA ARG A 171 -12.12 9.27 44.58
C ARG A 171 -13.16 9.51 45.69
N ARG A 172 -14.44 9.70 45.34
CA ARG A 172 -15.52 9.88 46.32
C ARG A 172 -15.70 8.65 47.23
N LYS A 173 -15.48 7.44 46.70
CA LYS A 173 -15.53 6.22 47.49
C LYS A 173 -14.37 6.14 48.49
N ALA A 174 -13.16 6.48 48.09
CA ALA A 174 -12.00 6.51 48.96
C ALA A 174 -12.16 7.57 50.06
N GLU A 175 -12.63 8.77 49.71
CA GLU A 175 -12.95 9.84 50.67
C GLU A 175 -14.03 9.38 51.68
N ALA A 176 -15.07 8.67 51.23
CA ALA A 176 -16.12 8.15 52.11
C ALA A 176 -15.64 7.00 53.00
N ALA A 177 -14.66 6.23 52.56
CA ALA A 177 -14.04 5.18 53.33
C ALA A 177 -12.96 5.69 54.30
N GLY A 178 -12.58 6.97 54.23
CA GLY A 178 -11.49 7.55 55.02
C GLY A 178 -10.10 7.09 54.57
N GLU A 179 -9.99 6.61 53.34
CA GLU A 179 -8.74 6.16 52.75
C GLU A 179 -8.06 7.32 52.03
N GLU A 180 -6.72 7.37 52.06
CA GLU A 180 -5.96 8.37 51.32
C GLU A 180 -6.09 8.07 49.81
N TRP A 181 -6.67 9.02 49.05
CA TRP A 181 -6.81 8.90 47.59
C TRP A 181 -5.46 9.07 46.93
N VAL A 182 -4.97 8.02 46.27
CA VAL A 182 -3.80 8.07 45.40
C VAL A 182 -4.31 8.22 43.95
N GLU A 183 -4.02 9.36 43.33
CA GLU A 183 -4.37 9.58 41.94
C GLU A 183 -3.67 8.52 41.08
N PRO A 184 -4.43 7.75 40.24
CA PRO A 184 -3.78 6.76 39.37
C PRO A 184 -2.81 7.46 38.41
N LYS A 185 -1.64 6.84 38.25
CA LYS A 185 -0.61 7.37 37.34
C LYS A 185 -1.23 7.49 35.93
N LYS A 186 -1.29 8.71 35.41
CA LYS A 186 -1.76 8.93 34.03
C LYS A 186 -0.86 8.15 33.08
N GLU A 187 -1.48 7.48 32.12
CA GLU A 187 -0.72 6.84 31.04
C GLU A 187 0.13 7.88 30.32
N ASN A 188 1.34 7.47 29.96
CA ASN A 188 2.24 8.34 29.23
C ASN A 188 1.67 8.59 27.82
N PRO A 189 1.40 9.84 27.43
CA PRO A 189 0.83 10.13 26.11
C PRO A 189 1.84 9.98 24.97
N PHE A 190 3.10 9.66 25.26
CA PHE A 190 4.10 9.36 24.25
C PHE A 190 3.74 8.09 23.47
N ALA A 191 3.32 8.25 22.21
CA ALA A 191 2.80 7.16 21.39
C ALA A 191 3.80 6.76 20.30
N TYR A 192 4.08 5.46 20.25
CA TYR A 192 4.94 4.84 19.25
C TYR A 192 4.41 3.46 18.86
N LYS A 193 4.86 2.98 17.68
CA LYS A 193 4.59 1.63 17.20
C LYS A 193 5.93 0.94 16.95
N LEU A 194 6.26 0.03 17.83
CA LEU A 194 7.41 -0.86 17.72
C LEU A 194 6.95 -2.24 18.21
N PRO A 195 7.11 -3.31 17.43
CA PRO A 195 6.90 -4.66 17.96
C PRO A 195 7.91 -4.91 19.10
N LEU A 196 7.43 -5.15 20.31
CA LEU A 196 8.30 -5.38 21.48
C LEU A 196 8.80 -6.83 21.58
N SER A 197 8.35 -7.70 20.70
CA SER A 197 8.81 -9.08 20.57
C SER A 197 8.56 -9.58 19.15
N GLY A 198 9.35 -10.55 18.73
CA GLY A 198 9.15 -11.19 17.43
C GLY A 198 10.43 -11.58 16.74
N GLU A 199 10.25 -12.04 15.51
CA GLU A 199 11.35 -12.43 14.62
C GLU A 199 11.78 -11.24 13.75
N VAL A 200 13.08 -11.05 13.63
CA VAL A 200 13.68 -10.00 12.80
C VAL A 200 14.38 -10.63 11.61
N ASN A 201 14.04 -10.14 10.41
CA ASN A 201 14.80 -10.45 9.22
C ASN A 201 16.09 -9.61 9.21
N PRO A 202 17.29 -10.21 9.14
CA PRO A 202 18.55 -9.47 9.18
C PRO A 202 18.76 -8.52 7.98
N GLU A 203 18.08 -8.75 6.87
CA GLU A 203 18.11 -7.86 5.69
C GLU A 203 17.17 -6.65 5.86
N ASN A 204 16.15 -6.79 6.67
CA ASN A 204 15.22 -5.71 6.99
C ASN A 204 15.64 -5.08 8.32
N HIS A 205 15.13 -3.89 8.55
CA HIS A 205 15.39 -3.18 9.81
C HIS A 205 14.12 -3.21 10.66
N LEU A 206 14.29 -3.19 11.97
CA LEU A 206 13.17 -2.93 12.86
C LEU A 206 12.66 -1.51 12.58
N THR A 207 11.35 -1.39 12.39
CA THR A 207 10.71 -0.11 12.10
C THR A 207 10.05 0.41 13.37
N MET A 208 10.33 1.66 13.71
CA MET A 208 9.72 2.38 14.80
C MET A 208 8.99 3.61 14.25
N ASP A 209 7.66 3.60 14.35
CA ASP A 209 6.80 4.69 13.92
C ASP A 209 6.33 5.49 15.14
N PHE A 210 6.33 6.82 15.01
CA PHE A 210 5.85 7.73 16.04
C PHE A 210 4.59 8.46 15.60
N ASP A 211 3.69 8.73 16.53
CA ASP A 211 2.49 9.51 16.23
C ASP A 211 2.82 10.99 16.04
N TYR A 212 3.87 11.48 16.70
CA TYR A 212 4.39 12.85 16.61
C TYR A 212 5.82 12.87 16.08
N PRO A 213 6.24 13.94 15.36
CA PRO A 213 7.67 14.14 15.03
C PRO A 213 8.51 14.26 16.30
N LEU A 214 9.76 13.81 16.21
CA LEU A 214 10.68 13.86 17.32
C LEU A 214 11.45 15.18 17.35
N THR A 215 11.67 15.72 18.55
CA THR A 215 12.53 16.88 18.80
C THR A 215 13.86 16.49 19.42
N LYS A 216 13.85 15.41 20.21
CA LYS A 216 15.07 14.85 20.82
C LYS A 216 15.11 13.35 20.53
N LEU A 217 16.29 12.88 20.13
CA LEU A 217 16.58 11.47 19.92
C LEU A 217 18.01 11.21 20.39
N ASP A 218 18.15 10.58 21.56
CA ASP A 218 19.42 10.15 22.09
C ASP A 218 19.69 8.70 21.70
N SER A 219 20.25 8.52 20.51
CA SER A 219 20.60 7.19 20.01
C SER A 219 21.79 6.55 20.75
N ALA A 220 22.61 7.35 21.43
CA ALA A 220 23.76 6.85 22.20
C ALA A 220 23.32 6.17 23.51
N ALA A 221 22.16 6.56 24.04
CA ALA A 221 21.59 5.94 25.25
C ALA A 221 20.90 4.60 24.97
N MET A 222 20.68 4.24 23.69
CA MET A 222 20.03 2.98 23.33
C MET A 222 21.01 1.83 23.38
N LEU A 223 20.60 0.74 24.02
CA LEU A 223 21.40 -0.47 24.18
C LEU A 223 20.74 -1.62 23.40
N LEU A 224 21.52 -2.31 22.61
CA LEU A 224 21.14 -3.57 21.97
C LEU A 224 22.13 -4.65 22.42
N THR A 225 21.62 -5.68 23.05
CA THR A 225 22.45 -6.78 23.57
C THR A 225 22.13 -8.07 22.86
N LEU A 226 23.15 -8.84 22.50
CA LEU A 226 23.04 -10.21 21.98
C LEU A 226 23.27 -11.16 23.16
N THR A 227 22.33 -12.07 23.38
CA THR A 227 22.49 -13.16 24.36
C THR A 227 22.98 -14.41 23.60
N HIS A 228 24.13 -14.89 23.97
CA HIS A 228 24.73 -16.14 23.44
C HIS A 228 24.11 -17.39 24.08
N PRO A 229 24.25 -18.57 23.49
CA PRO A 229 23.76 -19.83 24.07
C PRO A 229 24.35 -20.19 25.44
N ASP A 230 25.53 -19.66 25.77
CA ASP A 230 26.20 -19.79 27.07
C ASP A 230 25.74 -18.74 28.09
N ASN A 231 24.69 -17.97 27.78
CA ASN A 231 24.16 -16.81 28.54
C ASN A 231 25.15 -15.64 28.67
N SER A 232 26.23 -15.60 27.95
CA SER A 232 27.06 -14.40 27.87
C SER A 232 26.34 -13.30 27.07
N ILE A 233 26.62 -12.04 27.40
CA ILE A 233 25.97 -10.88 26.81
C ILE A 233 27.03 -10.06 26.04
N GLU A 234 26.75 -9.75 24.79
CA GLU A 234 27.57 -8.90 23.92
C GLU A 234 26.78 -7.62 23.56
N ASP A 235 27.39 -6.46 23.74
CA ASP A 235 26.82 -5.20 23.31
C ASP A 235 26.99 -5.02 21.81
N ILE A 236 25.89 -4.74 21.11
CA ILE A 236 25.83 -4.61 19.67
C ILE A 236 25.57 -3.12 19.30
N PRO A 237 26.37 -2.54 18.40
CA PRO A 237 26.13 -1.16 17.98
C PRO A 237 24.79 -1.01 17.24
N VAL A 238 23.99 -0.06 17.70
CA VAL A 238 22.68 0.24 17.10
C VAL A 238 22.72 1.66 16.49
N ARG A 239 22.04 1.81 15.34
CA ARG A 239 21.86 3.11 14.70
C ARG A 239 20.40 3.33 14.38
N LEU A 240 19.87 4.48 14.78
CA LEU A 240 18.58 4.95 14.30
C LEU A 240 18.77 5.81 13.03
N VAL A 241 18.07 5.42 11.98
CA VAL A 241 18.08 6.15 10.70
C VAL A 241 16.66 6.57 10.39
N ARG A 242 16.43 7.89 10.24
CA ARG A 242 15.12 8.41 9.85
C ARG A 242 14.82 8.06 8.40
N ASP A 243 13.58 7.68 8.13
CA ASP A 243 13.07 7.49 6.77
C ASP A 243 13.08 8.85 6.03
N THR A 244 13.48 8.84 4.76
CA THR A 244 13.53 10.05 3.93
C THR A 244 12.16 10.49 3.42
N ALA A 245 11.22 9.54 3.29
CA ALA A 245 9.86 9.78 2.79
C ALA A 245 8.84 9.98 3.93
N GLN A 246 9.09 9.41 5.11
CA GLN A 246 8.18 9.43 6.25
C GLN A 246 8.86 10.02 7.47
N LEU A 247 8.56 11.28 7.77
CA LEU A 247 9.18 12.05 8.84
C LEU A 247 9.16 11.37 10.22
N ARG A 248 8.11 10.61 10.51
CA ARG A 248 7.85 9.98 11.80
C ARG A 248 8.27 8.52 11.87
N ARG A 249 8.94 7.99 10.81
CA ARG A 249 9.44 6.63 10.75
C ARG A 249 10.94 6.59 10.92
N TYR A 250 11.40 5.67 11.76
CA TYR A 250 12.81 5.39 11.99
C TYR A 250 13.09 3.91 11.84
N TYR A 251 14.26 3.61 11.30
CA TYR A 251 14.79 2.25 11.17
C TYR A 251 15.88 2.03 12.21
N ILE A 252 15.72 0.99 12.99
CA ILE A 252 16.73 0.51 13.92
C ILE A 252 17.62 -0.46 13.16
N ARG A 253 18.84 -0.02 12.86
CA ARG A 253 19.84 -0.79 12.13
C ARG A 253 20.88 -1.33 13.07
N ALA A 254 21.17 -2.64 12.96
CA ALA A 254 22.20 -3.32 13.71
C ALA A 254 22.82 -4.44 12.86
N PRO A 255 24.04 -4.91 13.17
CA PRO A 255 24.63 -6.08 12.56
C PRO A 255 23.98 -7.35 13.14
N TRP A 256 22.77 -7.68 12.66
CA TRP A 256 22.00 -8.83 13.14
C TRP A 256 22.71 -10.13 12.77
N LYS A 257 23.01 -10.98 13.76
CA LYS A 257 23.53 -12.34 13.57
C LYS A 257 22.35 -13.32 13.50
N THR A 258 22.31 -14.16 12.49
CA THR A 258 21.24 -15.16 12.29
C THR A 258 21.11 -16.11 13.48
N GLY A 259 19.88 -16.43 13.88
CA GLY A 259 19.58 -17.26 15.03
C GLY A 259 19.86 -16.59 16.40
N GLY A 260 20.39 -15.36 16.41
CA GLY A 260 20.71 -14.63 17.64
C GLY A 260 19.48 -14.16 18.40
N GLN A 261 19.57 -14.10 19.72
CA GLN A 261 18.56 -13.52 20.60
C GLN A 261 19.02 -12.14 21.07
N TYR A 262 18.22 -11.13 20.79
CA TYR A 262 18.56 -9.74 21.06
C TYR A 262 17.58 -9.10 22.03
N THR A 263 18.11 -8.24 22.90
CA THR A 263 17.30 -7.36 23.76
C THR A 263 17.64 -5.91 23.44
N LEU A 264 16.66 -5.15 22.98
CA LEU A 264 16.75 -3.70 22.78
C LEU A 264 16.22 -3.01 24.03
N THR A 265 17.01 -2.11 24.59
CA THR A 265 16.62 -1.27 25.74
C THR A 265 16.75 0.19 25.33
N ILE A 266 15.65 0.93 25.39
CA ILE A 266 15.63 2.38 25.23
C ILE A 266 15.25 2.98 26.59
N PRO A 267 16.16 3.69 27.25
CA PRO A 267 15.89 4.23 28.58
C PRO A 267 14.82 5.32 28.56
N GLU A 268 14.22 5.57 29.69
CA GLU A 268 13.25 6.64 29.90
C GLU A 268 13.88 7.99 29.53
N GLY A 269 13.13 8.85 28.80
CA GLY A 269 13.55 10.20 28.40
C GLY A 269 14.59 10.26 27.29
N ALA A 270 14.96 9.12 26.67
CA ALA A 270 15.88 9.10 25.53
C ALA A 270 15.26 9.72 24.26
N ILE A 271 13.93 9.63 24.13
CA ILE A 271 13.19 10.16 23.00
C ILE A 271 12.16 11.17 23.50
N THR A 272 12.06 12.31 22.82
CA THR A 272 11.05 13.34 23.14
C THR A 272 10.40 13.80 21.82
N ASP A 273 9.10 13.95 21.82
CA ASP A 273 8.33 14.41 20.66
C ASP A 273 8.11 15.94 20.63
N VAL A 274 7.44 16.42 19.59
CA VAL A 274 7.14 17.85 19.39
C VAL A 274 6.17 18.42 20.43
N ALA A 275 5.40 17.58 21.09
CA ALA A 275 4.49 17.99 22.17
C ALA A 275 5.17 18.02 23.55
N GLY A 276 6.44 17.58 23.60
CA GLY A 276 7.25 17.54 24.82
C GLY A 276 7.06 16.28 25.65
N PHE A 277 6.36 15.25 25.13
CA PHE A 277 6.24 13.96 25.80
C PHE A 277 7.51 13.14 25.56
N SER A 278 7.94 12.43 26.59
CA SER A 278 9.11 11.55 26.53
C SER A 278 8.71 10.10 26.73
N ASN A 279 9.49 9.19 26.17
CA ASN A 279 9.25 7.75 26.32
C ASN A 279 9.49 7.28 27.76
N ASP A 280 8.70 6.32 28.21
CA ASP A 280 9.04 5.43 29.33
C ASP A 280 10.12 4.43 28.88
N SER A 281 10.71 3.67 29.81
CA SER A 281 11.66 2.61 29.45
C SER A 281 11.01 1.60 28.49
N ILE A 282 11.59 1.40 27.30
CA ILE A 282 11.12 0.47 26.28
C ILE A 282 12.08 -0.71 26.21
N ILE A 283 11.57 -1.92 26.39
CA ILE A 283 12.34 -3.15 26.31
C ILE A 283 11.70 -4.06 25.27
N GLY A 284 12.46 -4.39 24.21
CA GLY A 284 12.06 -5.31 23.15
C GLY A 284 12.96 -6.53 23.09
N LYS A 285 12.37 -7.72 22.86
CA LYS A 285 13.10 -8.99 22.73
C LYS A 285 12.88 -9.56 21.34
N TYR A 286 13.96 -9.84 20.63
CA TYR A 286 13.91 -10.26 19.25
C TYR A 286 14.75 -11.50 19.01
N THR A 287 14.28 -12.37 18.13
CA THR A 287 15.04 -13.49 17.59
C THR A 287 15.28 -13.24 16.12
N VAL A 288 16.53 -13.31 15.69
CA VAL A 288 16.84 -13.13 14.26
C VAL A 288 16.53 -14.42 13.50
N LEU A 289 15.89 -14.26 12.34
CA LEU A 289 15.50 -15.38 11.49
C LEU A 289 16.69 -16.28 11.16
N ASP A 290 16.43 -17.59 11.23
CA ASP A 290 17.36 -18.61 10.83
C ASP A 290 17.16 -18.90 9.32
N PRO A 291 18.19 -18.73 8.45
CA PRO A 291 18.07 -18.97 7.02
C PRO A 291 17.57 -20.38 6.68
N GLU A 292 17.87 -21.39 7.50
CA GLU A 292 17.46 -22.78 7.26
C GLU A 292 15.93 -22.97 7.27
N LYS A 293 15.19 -22.06 7.89
CA LYS A 293 13.71 -22.07 7.92
C LYS A 293 13.07 -21.43 6.69
N PHE A 294 13.87 -20.86 5.81
CA PHE A 294 13.39 -20.10 4.64
C PHE A 294 14.03 -20.62 3.36
N ALA A 295 13.44 -20.28 2.24
CA ALA A 295 14.04 -20.50 0.93
C ALA A 295 14.90 -19.30 0.52
N THR A 296 15.85 -19.54 -0.33
CA THR A 296 16.59 -18.54 -1.10
C THR A 296 16.19 -18.64 -2.56
N VAL A 297 15.82 -17.54 -3.16
CA VAL A 297 15.42 -17.48 -4.57
C VAL A 297 16.42 -16.62 -5.32
N LYS A 298 17.11 -17.24 -6.27
CA LYS A 298 18.05 -16.60 -7.18
C LYS A 298 17.37 -16.34 -8.52
N ILE A 299 17.60 -15.18 -9.09
CA ILE A 299 17.01 -14.77 -10.35
C ILE A 299 18.10 -14.21 -11.24
N HIS A 300 18.34 -14.88 -12.36
CA HIS A 300 19.22 -14.40 -13.39
C HIS A 300 18.44 -13.58 -14.42
N VAL A 301 18.70 -12.28 -14.46
CA VAL A 301 18.05 -11.34 -15.37
C VAL A 301 18.88 -11.15 -16.62
N THR A 302 18.28 -11.44 -17.78
CA THR A 302 18.92 -11.30 -19.10
C THR A 302 18.11 -10.40 -20.02
N GLY A 303 18.69 -10.00 -21.13
CA GLY A 303 18.02 -9.24 -22.19
C GLY A 303 17.97 -7.73 -21.95
N LYS A 304 17.67 -6.95 -23.00
CA LYS A 304 17.71 -5.49 -23.13
C LYS A 304 19.05 -4.83 -22.73
N ASP A 305 19.10 -3.51 -22.88
CA ASP A 305 20.31 -2.73 -22.63
C ASP A 305 20.63 -2.66 -21.13
N ASP A 306 21.91 -2.65 -20.78
CA ASP A 306 22.40 -2.51 -19.40
C ASP A 306 21.91 -1.22 -18.70
N SER A 307 21.39 -0.25 -19.46
CA SER A 307 20.82 1.01 -18.95
C SER A 307 19.37 0.89 -18.52
N SER A 308 18.65 -0.19 -18.90
CA SER A 308 17.23 -0.38 -18.54
C SER A 308 17.12 -0.79 -17.08
N LYS A 309 16.25 -0.10 -16.34
CA LYS A 309 15.97 -0.38 -14.95
C LYS A 309 14.63 -1.07 -14.78
N TYR A 310 14.56 -1.98 -13.84
CA TYR A 310 13.36 -2.73 -13.51
C TYR A 310 13.12 -2.74 -12.01
N ILE A 311 11.88 -2.96 -11.63
CA ILE A 311 11.49 -3.28 -10.26
C ILE A 311 11.06 -4.74 -10.26
N LEU A 312 11.75 -5.57 -9.50
CA LEU A 312 11.46 -6.98 -9.36
C LEU A 312 10.75 -7.22 -8.03
N GLN A 313 9.53 -7.72 -8.09
CA GLN A 313 8.68 -7.96 -6.93
C GLN A 313 8.41 -9.46 -6.76
N LEU A 314 8.66 -9.93 -5.55
CA LEU A 314 8.27 -11.25 -5.08
C LEU A 314 6.89 -11.15 -4.43
N LEU A 315 5.92 -11.87 -4.96
CA LEU A 315 4.54 -11.93 -4.48
C LEU A 315 4.27 -13.31 -3.86
N ASP A 316 3.28 -13.40 -2.99
CA ASP A 316 2.73 -14.70 -2.58
C ASP A 316 1.69 -15.23 -3.59
N GLY A 317 1.16 -16.43 -3.36
CA GLY A 317 0.12 -17.05 -4.20
C GLY A 317 -1.14 -16.19 -4.38
N ASN A 318 -1.42 -15.27 -3.45
CA ASN A 318 -2.54 -14.34 -3.47
C ASN A 318 -2.20 -12.98 -4.11
N ASN A 319 -1.03 -12.86 -4.73
CA ASN A 319 -0.48 -11.63 -5.32
C ASN A 319 -0.17 -10.51 -4.30
N ALA A 320 -0.01 -10.83 -3.01
CA ALA A 320 0.44 -9.86 -2.02
C ALA A 320 1.98 -9.71 -2.08
N LEU A 321 2.45 -8.46 -2.10
CA LEU A 321 3.86 -8.13 -2.15
C LEU A 321 4.56 -8.59 -0.86
N LYS A 322 5.62 -9.40 -1.00
CA LYS A 322 6.47 -9.86 0.10
C LYS A 322 7.82 -9.16 0.13
N GLN A 323 8.48 -9.10 -1.01
CA GLN A 323 9.78 -8.44 -1.13
C GLN A 323 9.87 -7.70 -2.46
N GLU A 324 10.73 -6.68 -2.53
CA GLU A 324 10.93 -5.85 -3.71
C GLU A 324 12.41 -5.49 -3.86
N LYS A 325 12.93 -5.63 -5.06
CA LYS A 325 14.25 -5.11 -5.46
C LYS A 325 14.03 -4.03 -6.51
N ARG A 326 14.65 -2.87 -6.30
CA ARG A 326 14.59 -1.71 -7.21
C ARG A 326 15.90 -1.54 -7.92
N ASP A 327 15.90 -0.73 -8.97
CA ASP A 327 17.06 -0.50 -9.83
C ASP A 327 17.69 -1.80 -10.36
N VAL A 328 16.83 -2.81 -10.61
CA VAL A 328 17.26 -4.10 -11.14
C VAL A 328 17.74 -3.91 -12.58
N THR A 329 18.93 -4.40 -12.86
CA THR A 329 19.54 -4.45 -14.21
C THR A 329 19.85 -5.91 -14.57
N THR A 330 20.44 -6.15 -15.74
CA THR A 330 20.96 -7.48 -16.10
C THR A 330 21.96 -7.99 -15.08
N GLY A 331 21.91 -9.28 -14.78
CA GLY A 331 22.77 -9.94 -13.80
C GLY A 331 22.00 -10.76 -12.76
N ASP A 332 22.70 -11.14 -11.70
CA ASP A 332 22.18 -12.03 -10.68
C ASP A 332 21.55 -11.24 -9.52
N TRP A 333 20.33 -11.59 -9.18
CA TRP A 333 19.55 -11.01 -8.10
C TRP A 333 19.09 -12.11 -7.16
N GLN A 334 18.98 -11.80 -5.87
CA GLN A 334 18.62 -12.78 -4.86
C GLN A 334 17.59 -12.23 -3.88
N PHE A 335 16.59 -13.06 -3.56
CA PHE A 335 15.69 -12.89 -2.44
C PHE A 335 16.01 -13.91 -1.37
N ASN A 336 16.34 -13.44 -0.18
CA ASN A 336 16.59 -14.28 0.99
C ASN A 336 15.37 -14.28 1.90
N PHE A 337 15.31 -15.22 2.83
CA PHE A 337 14.23 -15.35 3.81
C PHE A 337 12.84 -15.42 3.20
N VAL A 338 12.72 -16.16 2.08
CA VAL A 338 11.44 -16.40 1.42
C VAL A 338 10.68 -17.49 2.18
N PRO A 339 9.48 -17.22 2.73
CA PRO A 339 8.70 -18.24 3.42
C PRO A 339 8.35 -19.40 2.51
N ALA A 340 8.21 -20.61 3.08
CA ALA A 340 7.68 -21.75 2.36
C ALA A 340 6.23 -21.48 1.89
N GLY A 341 5.92 -21.83 0.65
CA GLY A 341 4.60 -21.60 0.05
C GLY A 341 4.66 -21.33 -1.42
N GLU A 342 3.59 -20.77 -1.96
CA GLU A 342 3.51 -20.39 -3.36
C GLU A 342 4.01 -18.95 -3.55
N ILE A 343 4.86 -18.74 -4.54
CA ILE A 343 5.43 -17.46 -4.93
C ILE A 343 5.16 -17.13 -6.39
N LYS A 344 5.16 -15.85 -6.71
CA LYS A 344 5.10 -15.32 -8.07
C LYS A 344 6.08 -14.16 -8.21
N PHE A 345 6.48 -13.89 -9.45
CA PHE A 345 7.33 -12.75 -9.77
C PHE A 345 6.57 -11.77 -10.63
N ARG A 346 6.58 -10.50 -10.23
CA ARG A 346 6.13 -9.40 -11.06
C ARG A 346 7.31 -8.49 -11.36
N VAL A 347 7.49 -8.20 -12.64
CA VAL A 347 8.52 -7.27 -13.10
C VAL A 347 7.86 -6.02 -13.65
N ILE A 348 8.37 -4.87 -13.26
CA ILE A 348 7.92 -3.55 -13.72
C ILE A 348 9.07 -2.90 -14.46
N GLU A 349 8.82 -2.40 -15.68
CA GLU A 349 9.79 -1.64 -16.47
C GLU A 349 9.81 -0.19 -15.95
N ASP A 350 10.80 0.17 -15.14
CA ASP A 350 10.99 1.52 -14.58
C ASP A 350 11.71 2.41 -15.60
N LYS A 351 10.94 3.07 -16.47
CA LYS A 351 11.49 3.87 -17.58
C LYS A 351 12.16 5.15 -17.16
N ASN A 352 11.73 5.73 -16.05
CA ASN A 352 12.25 7.00 -15.55
C ASN A 352 13.24 6.82 -14.37
N GLY A 353 13.45 5.59 -13.90
CA GLY A 353 14.39 5.25 -12.85
C GLY A 353 14.02 5.82 -11.47
N ASN A 354 12.72 6.01 -11.21
CA ASN A 354 12.26 6.57 -9.94
C ASN A 354 11.98 5.51 -8.87
N GLY A 355 12.10 4.22 -9.20
CA GLY A 355 11.86 3.08 -8.32
C GLY A 355 10.39 2.87 -7.95
N LYS A 356 9.46 3.37 -8.76
CA LYS A 356 8.01 3.23 -8.55
C LYS A 356 7.32 2.98 -9.88
N TRP A 357 6.22 2.24 -9.85
CA TRP A 357 5.37 2.10 -11.02
C TRP A 357 4.62 3.41 -11.32
N ASP A 358 4.76 3.91 -12.52
CA ASP A 358 4.10 5.13 -12.98
C ASP A 358 2.91 4.84 -13.88
N THR A 359 1.80 5.53 -13.58
CA THR A 359 0.59 5.50 -14.41
C THR A 359 0.80 6.30 -15.70
N GLY A 360 0.02 5.95 -16.74
CA GLY A 360 -0.04 6.77 -17.95
C GLY A 360 -0.61 8.17 -17.68
N ASN A 361 -0.24 9.10 -18.56
CA ASN A 361 -0.81 10.44 -18.59
C ASN A 361 -1.35 10.72 -20.00
N VAL A 362 -2.68 10.85 -20.12
CA VAL A 362 -3.36 11.07 -21.39
C VAL A 362 -3.00 12.43 -22.00
N VAL A 363 -2.89 13.47 -21.18
CA VAL A 363 -2.57 14.83 -21.61
C VAL A 363 -1.16 14.89 -22.20
N GLU A 364 -0.20 14.26 -21.56
CA GLU A 364 1.20 14.16 -22.01
C GLU A 364 1.41 13.05 -23.04
N ARG A 365 0.37 12.29 -23.38
CA ARG A 365 0.42 11.08 -24.23
C ARG A 365 1.46 10.06 -23.74
N ARG A 366 1.70 10.02 -22.45
CA ARG A 366 2.64 9.09 -21.81
C ARG A 366 1.92 7.79 -21.46
N GLN A 367 2.47 6.68 -21.94
CA GLN A 367 1.97 5.35 -21.60
C GLN A 367 2.34 4.99 -20.15
N PRO A 368 1.52 4.20 -19.43
CA PRO A 368 1.92 3.64 -18.13
C PRO A 368 3.12 2.71 -18.31
N GLU A 369 3.91 2.58 -17.28
CA GLU A 369 4.98 1.59 -17.24
C GLU A 369 4.40 0.18 -17.30
N ARG A 370 5.09 -0.69 -18.02
CA ARG A 370 4.65 -2.09 -18.16
C ARG A 370 4.95 -2.86 -16.89
N ALA A 371 4.00 -3.69 -16.48
CA ALA A 371 4.13 -4.60 -15.35
C ALA A 371 3.63 -5.97 -15.79
N GLU A 372 4.52 -6.95 -15.79
CA GLU A 372 4.23 -8.30 -16.27
C GLU A 372 4.50 -9.32 -15.18
N ILE A 373 3.71 -10.39 -15.17
CA ILE A 373 3.95 -11.55 -14.31
C ILE A 373 4.82 -12.55 -15.09
N TYR A 374 5.91 -12.97 -14.48
CA TYR A 374 6.76 -13.99 -15.06
C TYR A 374 6.05 -15.35 -15.05
N ALA A 375 6.10 -16.03 -16.17
CA ALA A 375 5.72 -17.42 -16.31
C ALA A 375 6.89 -18.19 -16.95
N ASN A 376 7.06 -19.44 -16.54
CA ASN A 376 8.06 -20.34 -17.15
C ASN A 376 7.61 -20.76 -18.57
N ASP A 377 8.46 -21.54 -19.25
CA ASP A 377 8.20 -22.03 -20.62
C ASP A 377 6.96 -22.93 -20.71
N GLU A 378 6.51 -23.49 -19.59
CA GLU A 378 5.30 -24.30 -19.47
C GLU A 378 4.04 -23.45 -19.22
N GLY A 379 4.20 -22.13 -19.08
CA GLY A 379 3.13 -21.18 -18.81
C GLY A 379 2.68 -21.12 -17.35
N GLU A 380 3.48 -21.70 -16.43
CA GLU A 380 3.20 -21.61 -15.01
C GLU A 380 3.72 -20.28 -14.46
N ASP A 381 2.87 -19.57 -13.74
CA ASP A 381 3.17 -18.28 -13.10
C ASP A 381 3.36 -18.38 -11.57
N THR A 382 3.18 -19.58 -11.03
CA THR A 382 3.18 -19.84 -9.59
C THR A 382 4.14 -20.96 -9.27
N PHE A 383 5.08 -20.71 -8.36
CA PHE A 383 6.16 -21.61 -8.03
C PHE A 383 6.14 -21.96 -6.54
N ALA A 384 6.38 -23.23 -6.20
CA ALA A 384 6.42 -23.66 -4.82
C ALA A 384 7.80 -23.50 -4.22
N THR A 385 7.90 -23.00 -2.99
CA THR A 385 9.12 -22.94 -2.20
C THR A 385 8.98 -23.76 -0.91
N LYS A 386 10.09 -24.30 -0.41
CA LYS A 386 10.15 -24.98 0.88
C LYS A 386 11.36 -24.48 1.67
N ALA A 387 11.29 -24.64 2.99
CA ALA A 387 12.40 -24.29 3.87
C ALA A 387 13.72 -24.99 3.42
N ASN A 388 14.82 -24.26 3.54
CA ASN A 388 16.16 -24.67 3.16
C ASN A 388 16.31 -25.04 1.66
N TRP A 389 15.43 -24.50 0.79
CA TRP A 389 15.56 -24.65 -0.65
C TRP A 389 16.26 -23.45 -1.26
N GLU A 390 17.12 -23.74 -2.22
CA GLU A 390 17.66 -22.78 -3.15
C GLU A 390 16.99 -23.02 -4.51
N VAL A 391 16.29 -22.02 -5.03
CA VAL A 391 15.56 -22.10 -6.30
C VAL A 391 16.10 -21.04 -7.23
N GLU A 392 16.38 -21.42 -8.47
CA GLU A 392 16.93 -20.53 -9.49
C GLU A 392 15.94 -20.33 -10.62
N PHE A 393 15.81 -19.08 -11.07
CA PHE A 393 14.99 -18.67 -12.20
C PHE A 393 15.81 -17.84 -13.18
N SER A 394 15.51 -17.97 -14.47
CA SER A 394 16.05 -17.09 -15.50
C SER A 394 14.91 -16.29 -16.11
N ILE A 395 15.02 -14.96 -16.09
CA ILE A 395 14.01 -14.05 -16.65
C ILE A 395 14.65 -13.27 -17.78
N ASP A 396 14.22 -13.57 -19.03
CA ASP A 396 14.62 -12.78 -20.19
C ASP A 396 13.64 -11.61 -20.38
N MET A 397 14.13 -10.40 -20.18
CA MET A 397 13.34 -9.17 -20.29
C MET A 397 12.88 -8.88 -21.73
N ASN A 398 13.59 -9.40 -22.75
CA ASN A 398 13.14 -9.27 -24.13
C ASN A 398 11.87 -10.08 -24.38
N THR A 399 11.82 -11.28 -23.84
CA THR A 399 10.67 -12.17 -23.96
C THR A 399 9.51 -11.66 -23.07
N LEU A 400 9.79 -11.31 -21.83
CA LEU A 400 8.78 -10.84 -20.87
C LEU A 400 8.11 -9.54 -21.33
N PHE A 401 8.88 -8.60 -21.84
CA PHE A 401 8.40 -7.33 -22.36
C PHE A 401 8.32 -7.30 -23.90
N ALA A 402 8.19 -8.47 -24.55
CA ALA A 402 7.97 -8.54 -25.99
C ALA A 402 6.75 -7.68 -26.38
N PRO A 403 6.77 -7.09 -27.59
CA PRO A 403 5.62 -6.37 -28.11
C PRO A 403 4.37 -7.25 -28.16
N VAL A 404 3.25 -6.74 -27.65
CA VAL A 404 1.98 -7.46 -27.72
C VAL A 404 1.44 -7.35 -29.14
N THR A 405 1.38 -8.45 -29.86
CA THR A 405 0.74 -8.56 -31.18
C THR A 405 -0.67 -9.13 -31.03
N MET A 406 -1.52 -8.93 -32.03
CA MET A 406 -2.86 -9.54 -32.03
C MET A 406 -2.79 -11.07 -31.99
N GLU A 407 -1.79 -11.63 -32.65
CA GLU A 407 -1.55 -13.09 -32.63
C GLU A 407 -1.15 -13.60 -31.25
N SER A 408 -0.22 -12.92 -30.58
CA SER A 408 0.19 -13.27 -29.20
C SER A 408 -0.99 -13.11 -28.23
N LEU A 409 -1.82 -12.08 -28.40
CA LEU A 409 -3.00 -11.86 -27.57
C LEU A 409 -4.04 -12.99 -27.73
N SER A 410 -4.31 -13.38 -28.99
CA SER A 410 -5.23 -14.48 -29.30
C SER A 410 -4.74 -15.79 -28.69
N ARG A 411 -3.46 -16.12 -28.87
CA ARG A 411 -2.86 -17.31 -28.29
C ARG A 411 -2.91 -17.32 -26.78
N THR A 412 -2.60 -16.20 -26.11
CA THR A 412 -2.68 -16.09 -24.66
C THR A 412 -4.11 -16.27 -24.12
N LEU A 413 -5.11 -15.78 -24.84
CA LEU A 413 -6.52 -15.96 -24.48
C LEU A 413 -6.95 -17.42 -24.61
N GLU A 414 -6.56 -18.12 -25.67
CA GLU A 414 -6.82 -19.53 -25.87
C GLU A 414 -6.14 -20.41 -24.82
N GLU A 415 -4.89 -20.11 -24.47
CA GLU A 415 -4.14 -20.82 -23.42
C GLU A 415 -4.80 -20.63 -22.04
N ARG A 416 -5.21 -19.41 -21.70
CA ARG A 416 -5.94 -19.12 -20.43
C ARG A 416 -7.28 -19.85 -20.37
N GLU A 417 -8.00 -19.92 -21.49
CA GLU A 417 -9.27 -20.64 -21.56
C GLU A 417 -9.05 -22.15 -21.41
N ALA A 418 -8.04 -22.69 -22.07
CA ALA A 418 -7.64 -24.09 -21.93
C ALA A 418 -7.23 -24.45 -20.50
N GLN A 419 -6.46 -23.59 -19.84
CA GLN A 419 -6.08 -23.77 -18.43
C GLN A 419 -7.32 -23.73 -17.51
N ARG A 420 -8.24 -22.78 -17.72
CA ARG A 420 -9.49 -22.71 -16.96
C ARG A 420 -10.28 -23.99 -17.08
N LEU A 421 -10.45 -24.49 -18.30
CA LEU A 421 -11.18 -25.74 -18.56
C LEU A 421 -10.51 -26.96 -17.90
N ARG A 422 -9.17 -27.03 -17.92
CA ARG A 422 -8.43 -28.08 -17.21
C ARG A 422 -8.68 -28.01 -15.70
N ARG A 423 -8.55 -26.84 -15.09
CA ARG A 423 -8.82 -26.63 -13.64
C ARG A 423 -10.26 -26.97 -13.26
N GLU A 424 -11.25 -26.66 -14.11
CA GLU A 424 -12.64 -27.03 -13.90
C GLU A 424 -12.85 -28.55 -14.01
N ALA A 425 -12.19 -29.20 -14.98
CA ALA A 425 -12.22 -30.65 -15.13
C ALA A 425 -11.60 -31.38 -13.93
N GLU A 426 -10.47 -30.88 -13.42
CA GLU A 426 -9.82 -31.44 -12.22
C GLU A 426 -10.69 -31.26 -10.97
N LYS A 427 -11.35 -30.09 -10.81
CA LYS A 427 -12.28 -29.88 -9.70
C LYS A 427 -13.46 -30.87 -9.77
N ARG A 428 -14.05 -31.07 -10.96
CA ARG A 428 -15.12 -32.05 -11.17
C ARG A 428 -14.66 -33.51 -10.92
N ALA A 429 -13.42 -33.82 -11.25
CA ALA A 429 -12.85 -35.17 -10.99
C ALA A 429 -12.61 -35.39 -9.49
N LYS A 430 -12.32 -34.36 -8.72
CA LYS A 430 -12.10 -34.41 -7.26
C LYS A 430 -13.40 -34.31 -6.45
N GLU A 431 -14.54 -33.93 -7.06
CA GLU A 431 -15.86 -33.99 -6.38
C GLU A 431 -16.24 -35.42 -6.08
N PRO A 432 -16.54 -35.78 -4.82
CA PRO A 432 -16.96 -37.14 -4.48
C PRO A 432 -18.27 -37.43 -5.18
N LYS A 433 -18.29 -38.49 -6.02
CA LYS A 433 -19.51 -39.02 -6.66
C LYS A 433 -20.52 -39.25 -5.56
N LYS A 434 -21.57 -38.43 -5.47
CA LYS A 434 -22.73 -38.71 -4.62
C LYS A 434 -23.23 -40.09 -4.96
N LYS A 435 -23.09 -41.06 -4.02
CA LYS A 435 -23.69 -42.38 -4.14
C LYS A 435 -25.18 -42.19 -4.37
N GLY A 436 -25.61 -42.58 -5.55
CA GLY A 436 -27.03 -42.60 -5.88
C GLY A 436 -27.76 -43.49 -4.89
N HIS A 437 -28.67 -42.91 -4.14
CA HIS A 437 -29.64 -43.70 -3.41
C HIS A 437 -30.56 -44.36 -4.47
N SER A 438 -30.46 -45.68 -4.57
CA SER A 438 -31.47 -46.50 -5.25
C SER A 438 -32.80 -46.32 -4.52
N HIS A 439 -33.76 -45.71 -5.18
CA HIS A 439 -35.13 -45.68 -4.74
C HIS A 439 -35.70 -47.09 -5.00
N ASP A 440 -35.82 -47.85 -3.92
CA ASP A 440 -36.76 -48.99 -3.88
C ASP A 440 -38.18 -48.43 -3.85
N ASN A 441 -38.89 -48.80 -4.89
CA ASN A 441 -40.31 -48.61 -5.06
C ASN A 441 -41.06 -49.43 -4.00
N ASN A 442 -41.77 -48.82 -3.07
CA ASN A 442 -42.87 -49.46 -2.41
C ASN A 442 -44.11 -48.55 -2.34
N GLN A 443 -45.10 -48.97 -3.07
CA GLN A 443 -46.44 -48.39 -3.09
C GLN A 443 -47.08 -48.49 -1.70
N ASN A 444 -47.69 -47.46 -1.18
CA ASN A 444 -49.08 -47.50 -0.74
C ASN A 444 -49.65 -46.13 -0.34
N ASN A 445 -50.69 -45.79 -1.05
CA ASN A 445 -51.96 -45.14 -0.66
C ASN A 445 -52.03 -44.28 0.62
N ASN A 446 -52.42 -43.05 0.48
CA ASN A 446 -53.75 -42.51 0.84
C ASN A 446 -53.71 -41.06 1.39
N ARG A 447 -54.58 -40.27 0.78
CA ARG A 447 -55.42 -39.18 1.30
C ARG A 447 -54.79 -37.79 1.63
N MET A 448 -55.21 -36.90 0.76
CA MET A 448 -56.01 -35.65 1.06
C MET A 448 -55.70 -34.91 2.37
N ASN A 449 -55.27 -33.69 2.30
CA ASN A 449 -56.11 -32.51 2.48
C ASN A 449 -55.27 -31.22 2.53
N ASN A 450 -55.65 -30.29 1.70
CA ASN A 450 -56.03 -28.92 1.96
C ASN A 450 -55.18 -28.05 2.89
N SER A 451 -54.67 -26.95 2.38
CA SER A 451 -55.12 -25.60 2.72
C SER A 451 -53.98 -24.60 2.58
N MET A 452 -54.06 -23.79 1.61
CA MET A 452 -54.13 -22.31 1.59
C MET A 452 -53.31 -21.50 2.60
N ASN A 453 -52.77 -20.46 2.00
CA ASN A 453 -52.47 -19.12 2.53
C ASN A 453 -51.10 -18.97 3.18
N SER A 454 -50.37 -17.90 2.98
CA SER A 454 -50.59 -16.61 2.32
C SER A 454 -49.26 -15.84 2.40
N THR A 455 -48.98 -15.12 1.36
CA THR A 455 -48.48 -13.74 1.31
C THR A 455 -47.44 -13.20 2.32
N GLY A 456 -46.53 -12.46 1.73
CA GLY A 456 -45.85 -11.29 2.29
C GLY A 456 -44.37 -11.54 2.52
N GLY A 457 -43.48 -10.91 1.93
CA GLY A 457 -43.35 -9.55 1.52
C GLY A 457 -42.08 -8.95 2.07
N MET A 458 -41.45 -8.17 1.26
CA MET A 458 -40.49 -7.07 1.55
C MET A 458 -39.03 -7.44 1.78
N PHE A 459 -38.18 -7.12 0.81
CA PHE A 459 -37.46 -5.85 0.50
C PHE A 459 -36.61 -5.26 1.64
N ASN A 460 -35.43 -4.90 1.19
CA ASN A 460 -34.49 -3.90 1.73
C ASN A 460 -33.28 -4.50 2.47
N ASN A 461 -32.07 -4.00 2.30
CA ASN A 461 -31.54 -2.78 1.68
C ASN A 461 -30.06 -2.93 1.44
N PHE A 462 -29.62 -2.29 0.39
CA PHE A 462 -28.27 -1.78 0.17
C PHE A 462 -27.86 -0.77 1.26
N ARG A 463 -26.67 -0.94 1.78
CA ARG A 463 -25.70 0.17 1.87
C ARG A 463 -24.29 -0.35 2.05
#